data_fe94576223ee4416e7b0bd2912ffd048
#
_entry.id   fe94576223ee4416e7b0bd2912ffd048
#
_cell.length_a   1.000
_cell.length_b   1.000
_cell.length_c   1.000
_cell.angle_alpha   90.00
_cell.angle_beta   90.00
_cell.angle_gamma   90.00
#
_symmetry.space_group_name_H-M   'P 1'
#
loop_
_entity.id
_entity.type
_entity.pdbx_description
1 polymer ?
#
loop_
_entity_poly.entity_id
_entity_poly.type
_entity_poly.pdbx_seq_one_letter_code
_entity_poly.pdbx_strand_id
1 'polypeptide(L)'
;MNVQLVPYDTIGIAQHTSPDSLSTDVSTPDSNHVISRRRNGDILSVFADNVWDFSLYTSRPNARIYFESIFSEDHGVFERQSPLANSIIQDSKLIILNLWYRRQLSVNSVMALWIQIKYLARYALSSGIKFADVLGKTEFIECRLEGAESRYQEWVRLASLYNLIKHLSQLSHQVNDFNLIPSVDLTKLVAEQAQERVDEAIREKIQTPVIPIRLLSELIEQSTETCFKFMEVVTEVEKAWEHYEVTKERAEKGEIKFGKWRKSNATIARQVWKYIKETYPDIANLVLV
;
A
#
# COMPACT_ATOMS: atom_id res chain seq x y z
N MET A 1 25.98 -16.64 -17.01
CA MET A 1 24.52 -16.69 -17.16
C MET A 1 23.97 -15.40 -16.58
N ASN A 2 23.48 -14.50 -17.45
CA ASN A 2 22.79 -13.28 -16.98
C ASN A 2 21.36 -13.67 -16.59
N VAL A 3 21.09 -13.77 -15.30
CA VAL A 3 19.74 -13.89 -14.79
C VAL A 3 19.14 -12.48 -14.88
N GLN A 4 18.35 -12.24 -15.93
CA GLN A 4 17.51 -11.06 -16.00
C GLN A 4 16.41 -11.24 -14.96
N LEU A 5 16.53 -10.53 -13.83
CA LEU A 5 15.45 -10.41 -12.85
C LEU A 5 14.29 -9.67 -13.53
N VAL A 6 13.29 -10.42 -13.97
CA VAL A 6 12.02 -9.87 -14.42
C VAL A 6 11.39 -9.18 -13.20
N PRO A 7 11.02 -7.90 -13.27
CA PRO A 7 10.36 -7.24 -12.16
C PRO A 7 9.11 -8.02 -11.74
N TYR A 8 8.96 -8.26 -10.45
CA TYR A 8 7.87 -9.05 -9.87
C TYR A 8 6.47 -8.52 -10.23
N ASP A 9 6.39 -7.27 -10.66
CA ASP A 9 5.16 -6.58 -11.08
C ASP A 9 4.64 -6.98 -12.48
N THR A 10 5.40 -7.78 -13.25
CA THR A 10 5.01 -8.17 -14.61
C THR A 10 4.44 -9.59 -14.72
N ILE A 11 4.43 -10.36 -13.64
CA ILE A 11 3.88 -11.72 -13.67
C ILE A 11 2.37 -11.65 -13.44
N GLY A 12 1.61 -11.61 -14.52
CA GLY A 12 0.20 -11.99 -14.53
C GLY A 12 -0.85 -10.91 -14.30
N ILE A 13 -0.53 -9.63 -14.49
CA ILE A 13 -1.59 -8.63 -14.70
C ILE A 13 -2.09 -8.81 -16.13
N ALA A 14 -3.16 -9.56 -16.29
CA ALA A 14 -3.82 -9.69 -17.59
C ALA A 14 -4.18 -8.28 -18.09
N GLN A 15 -4.01 -8.02 -19.38
CA GLN A 15 -4.32 -6.74 -20.06
C GLN A 15 -5.76 -6.23 -19.82
N HIS A 16 -6.62 -7.06 -19.22
CA HIS A 16 -8.03 -6.79 -18.92
C HIS A 16 -8.31 -6.23 -17.51
N THR A 17 -7.27 -5.98 -16.69
CA THR A 17 -7.43 -5.49 -15.31
C THR A 17 -7.13 -4.00 -15.17
N SER A 18 -6.74 -3.33 -16.26
CA SER A 18 -6.50 -1.89 -16.25
C SER A 18 -7.80 -1.11 -16.03
N PRO A 19 -7.75 0.05 -15.35
CA PRO A 19 -8.88 0.96 -15.30
C PRO A 19 -9.23 1.44 -16.71
N ASP A 20 -10.46 1.93 -16.89
CA ASP A 20 -10.85 2.54 -18.15
C ASP A 20 -9.92 3.74 -18.43
N SER A 21 -9.60 3.98 -19.73
CA SER A 21 -8.73 5.09 -20.10
C SER A 21 -9.38 6.42 -19.73
N LEU A 22 -8.64 7.29 -19.06
CA LEU A 22 -9.05 8.67 -18.84
C LEU A 22 -8.80 9.47 -20.14
N SER A 23 -9.81 10.24 -20.57
CA SER A 23 -9.58 11.25 -21.59
C SER A 23 -8.47 12.23 -21.14
N THR A 24 -7.60 12.62 -22.03
CA THR A 24 -6.56 13.61 -21.74
C THR A 24 -7.13 14.99 -21.40
N ASP A 25 -8.37 15.23 -21.83
CA ASP A 25 -9.02 16.55 -21.74
C ASP A 25 -9.99 16.66 -20.54
N VAL A 26 -10.22 15.57 -19.78
CA VAL A 26 -11.16 15.57 -18.66
C VAL A 26 -10.44 15.29 -17.35
N SER A 27 -10.44 16.27 -16.45
CA SER A 27 -9.86 16.15 -15.11
C SER A 27 -10.75 15.31 -14.17
N THR A 28 -12.06 15.31 -14.39
CA THR A 28 -13.06 14.63 -13.54
C THR A 28 -13.74 13.52 -14.34
N PRO A 29 -13.57 12.25 -13.96
CA PRO A 29 -14.23 11.14 -14.65
C PRO A 29 -15.72 11.07 -14.32
N ASP A 30 -16.46 10.32 -15.13
CA ASP A 30 -17.84 9.93 -14.83
C ASP A 30 -17.91 9.12 -13.52
N SER A 31 -19.05 9.20 -12.83
CA SER A 31 -19.31 8.43 -11.61
C SER A 31 -19.15 6.91 -11.81
N ASN A 32 -19.48 6.40 -12.99
CA ASN A 32 -19.35 4.98 -13.35
C ASN A 32 -17.97 4.61 -13.93
N HIS A 33 -17.04 5.56 -14.00
CA HIS A 33 -15.69 5.29 -14.48
C HIS A 33 -15.05 4.14 -13.66
N VAL A 34 -14.61 3.09 -14.36
CA VAL A 34 -14.08 1.88 -13.72
C VAL A 34 -12.70 2.14 -13.18
N ILE A 35 -12.54 1.94 -11.86
CA ILE A 35 -11.27 2.06 -11.16
C ILE A 35 -10.53 0.73 -11.14
N SER A 36 -11.20 -0.35 -10.81
CA SER A 36 -10.56 -1.67 -10.72
C SER A 36 -11.48 -2.79 -11.21
N ARG A 37 -10.86 -3.87 -11.72
CA ARG A 37 -11.56 -5.04 -12.24
C ARG A 37 -11.05 -6.32 -11.60
N ARG A 38 -11.87 -7.35 -11.59
CA ARG A 38 -11.50 -8.72 -11.28
C ARG A 38 -10.72 -9.34 -12.46
N ARG A 39 -10.03 -10.45 -12.21
CA ARG A 39 -9.30 -11.18 -13.28
C ARG A 39 -10.18 -11.65 -14.44
N ASN A 40 -11.44 -11.90 -14.18
CA ASN A 40 -12.45 -12.28 -15.20
C ASN A 40 -13.03 -11.07 -15.96
N GLY A 41 -12.56 -9.85 -15.68
CA GLY A 41 -13.01 -8.60 -16.30
C GLY A 41 -14.17 -7.91 -15.58
N ASP A 42 -14.83 -8.55 -14.61
CA ASP A 42 -15.91 -7.93 -13.84
C ASP A 42 -15.43 -6.66 -13.12
N ILE A 43 -16.31 -5.67 -13.03
CA ILE A 43 -16.05 -4.45 -12.30
C ILE A 43 -15.94 -4.76 -10.81
N LEU A 44 -14.88 -4.25 -10.18
CA LEU A 44 -14.64 -4.38 -8.75
C LEU A 44 -14.89 -3.07 -8.01
N SER A 45 -14.49 -1.94 -8.60
CA SER A 45 -14.75 -0.61 -8.06
C SER A 45 -14.96 0.40 -9.19
N VAL A 46 -15.87 1.36 -8.96
CA VAL A 46 -16.09 2.52 -9.81
C VAL A 46 -15.76 3.81 -9.07
N PHE A 47 -15.66 4.93 -9.80
CA PHE A 47 -15.29 6.23 -9.22
C PHE A 47 -16.24 6.69 -8.11
N ALA A 48 -17.54 6.41 -8.25
CA ALA A 48 -18.53 6.76 -7.25
C ALA A 48 -18.37 6.03 -5.92
N ASP A 49 -17.76 4.83 -5.91
CA ASP A 49 -17.69 3.99 -4.72
C ASP A 49 -16.92 4.66 -3.58
N ASN A 50 -17.37 4.41 -2.34
CA ASN A 50 -16.70 4.86 -1.12
C ASN A 50 -15.48 3.99 -0.75
N VAL A 51 -15.34 2.84 -1.40
CA VAL A 51 -14.22 1.92 -1.20
C VAL A 51 -13.66 1.53 -2.56
N TRP A 52 -12.37 1.81 -2.76
CA TRP A 52 -11.66 1.32 -3.94
C TRP A 52 -10.80 0.13 -3.56
N ASP A 53 -11.00 -0.99 -4.22
CA ASP A 53 -10.29 -2.24 -3.96
C ASP A 53 -9.21 -2.48 -5.01
N PHE A 54 -7.96 -2.41 -4.57
CA PHE A 54 -6.77 -2.65 -5.38
C PHE A 54 -6.09 -3.98 -5.05
N SER A 55 -6.74 -4.88 -4.30
CA SER A 55 -6.12 -6.12 -3.81
C SER A 55 -5.60 -7.02 -4.92
N LEU A 56 -6.15 -6.91 -6.15
CA LEU A 56 -5.70 -7.68 -7.31
C LEU A 56 -4.52 -7.06 -8.06
N TYR A 57 -4.13 -5.83 -7.72
CA TYR A 57 -3.05 -5.07 -8.38
C TYR A 57 -1.77 -5.03 -7.54
N THR A 58 -1.75 -5.73 -6.43
CA THR A 58 -0.61 -5.78 -5.51
C THR A 58 -0.55 -7.12 -4.80
N SER A 59 0.63 -7.51 -4.33
CA SER A 59 0.82 -8.68 -3.46
C SER A 59 0.30 -8.46 -2.03
N ARG A 60 -0.04 -7.22 -1.64
CA ARG A 60 -0.58 -6.93 -0.31
C ARG A 60 -2.03 -7.39 -0.21
N PRO A 61 -2.40 -8.26 0.72
CA PRO A 61 -3.79 -8.57 0.97
C PRO A 61 -4.52 -7.30 1.48
N ASN A 62 -5.79 -7.13 1.08
CA ASN A 62 -6.64 -6.01 1.52
C ASN A 62 -6.12 -4.61 1.16
N ALA A 63 -5.52 -4.44 -0.04
CA ALA A 63 -5.14 -3.14 -0.55
C ALA A 63 -6.39 -2.34 -0.95
N ARG A 64 -7.07 -1.75 0.05
CA ARG A 64 -8.31 -1.00 -0.11
C ARG A 64 -8.16 0.42 0.41
N ILE A 65 -8.77 1.36 -0.31
CA ILE A 65 -8.88 2.74 0.12
C ILE A 65 -10.33 2.98 0.56
N TYR A 66 -10.51 3.30 1.84
CA TYR A 66 -11.78 3.65 2.44
C TYR A 66 -11.86 5.17 2.56
N PHE A 67 -12.64 5.83 1.71
CA PHE A 67 -12.74 7.29 1.74
C PHE A 67 -13.42 7.80 3.01
N GLU A 68 -14.34 7.05 3.58
CA GLU A 68 -14.94 7.38 4.87
C GLU A 68 -13.92 7.41 6.03
N SER A 69 -12.75 6.82 5.88
CA SER A 69 -11.69 6.90 6.87
C SER A 69 -11.07 8.32 7.01
N ILE A 70 -11.45 9.26 6.16
CA ILE A 70 -11.17 10.68 6.31
C ILE A 70 -11.86 11.23 7.57
N PHE A 71 -13.06 10.76 7.87
CA PHE A 71 -13.78 11.19 9.06
C PHE A 71 -13.18 10.52 10.32
N SER A 72 -13.08 11.30 11.41
CA SER A 72 -12.85 10.74 12.74
C SER A 72 -14.17 10.21 13.33
N GLU A 73 -14.08 9.47 14.44
CA GLU A 73 -15.27 8.97 15.15
C GLU A 73 -16.14 10.11 15.67
N ASP A 74 -15.54 11.26 15.97
CA ASP A 74 -16.21 12.45 16.50
C ASP A 74 -17.05 13.20 15.47
N HIS A 75 -16.86 12.94 14.16
CA HIS A 75 -17.64 13.59 13.13
C HIS A 75 -19.06 13.03 13.06
N GLY A 76 -20.05 13.87 13.31
CA GLY A 76 -21.47 13.55 13.21
C GLY A 76 -21.92 13.21 11.79
N VAL A 77 -23.07 12.56 11.65
CA VAL A 77 -23.64 12.18 10.33
C VAL A 77 -23.85 13.40 9.43
N PHE A 78 -24.29 14.53 9.99
CA PHE A 78 -24.51 15.77 9.23
C PHE A 78 -23.22 16.38 8.69
N GLU A 79 -22.12 16.30 9.46
CA GLU A 79 -20.82 16.78 9.01
C GLU A 79 -20.28 15.92 7.86
N ARG A 80 -20.47 14.61 7.91
CA ARG A 80 -20.08 13.66 6.85
C ARG A 80 -20.83 13.87 5.55
N GLN A 81 -22.06 14.40 5.60
CA GLN A 81 -22.91 14.68 4.45
C GLN A 81 -22.84 16.14 3.99
N SER A 82 -22.00 16.96 4.63
CA SER A 82 -21.87 18.35 4.25
C SER A 82 -21.33 18.50 2.81
N PRO A 83 -21.69 19.58 2.09
CA PRO A 83 -21.12 19.86 0.77
C PRO A 83 -19.60 19.95 0.77
N LEU A 84 -19.02 20.46 1.86
CA LEU A 84 -17.56 20.52 2.04
C LEU A 84 -16.94 19.11 2.14
N ALA A 85 -17.52 18.24 2.96
CA ALA A 85 -17.05 16.87 3.11
C ALA A 85 -17.10 16.11 1.77
N ASN A 86 -18.19 16.26 1.03
CA ASN A 86 -18.33 15.66 -0.29
C ASN A 86 -17.26 16.19 -1.28
N SER A 87 -17.01 17.51 -1.28
CA SER A 87 -15.97 18.11 -2.12
C SER A 87 -14.59 17.52 -1.76
N ILE A 88 -14.23 17.43 -0.48
CA ILE A 88 -12.94 16.91 -0.02
C ILE A 88 -12.77 15.42 -0.40
N ILE A 89 -13.82 14.61 -0.32
CA ILE A 89 -13.80 13.22 -0.78
C ILE A 89 -13.56 13.17 -2.29
N GLN A 90 -14.25 13.98 -3.08
CA GLN A 90 -14.07 14.02 -4.53
C GLN A 90 -12.65 14.45 -4.91
N ASP A 91 -12.11 15.50 -4.27
CA ASP A 91 -10.74 15.94 -4.47
C ASP A 91 -9.72 14.82 -4.13
N SER A 92 -9.96 14.11 -3.03
CA SER A 92 -9.12 12.97 -2.62
C SER A 92 -9.16 11.82 -3.66
N LYS A 93 -10.34 11.50 -4.19
CA LYS A 93 -10.52 10.52 -5.27
C LYS A 93 -9.77 10.93 -6.54
N LEU A 94 -9.90 12.20 -6.94
CA LEU A 94 -9.22 12.74 -8.11
C LEU A 94 -7.70 12.67 -7.97
N ILE A 95 -7.16 13.03 -6.80
CA ILE A 95 -5.73 12.92 -6.53
C ILE A 95 -5.27 11.48 -6.70
N ILE A 96 -5.92 10.51 -6.04
CA ILE A 96 -5.54 9.10 -6.08
C ILE A 96 -5.60 8.55 -7.49
N LEU A 97 -6.67 8.83 -8.22
CA LEU A 97 -6.83 8.37 -9.60
C LEU A 97 -5.72 8.88 -10.50
N ASN A 98 -5.40 10.18 -10.42
CA ASN A 98 -4.35 10.78 -11.23
C ASN A 98 -2.95 10.30 -10.83
N LEU A 99 -2.67 10.09 -9.55
CA LEU A 99 -1.42 9.50 -9.08
C LEU A 99 -1.24 8.08 -9.64
N TRP A 100 -2.28 7.28 -9.60
CA TRP A 100 -2.21 5.90 -10.08
C TRP A 100 -2.14 5.84 -11.61
N TYR A 101 -3.08 6.48 -12.29
CA TYR A 101 -3.23 6.32 -13.73
C TYR A 101 -2.26 7.20 -14.54
N ARG A 102 -2.18 8.50 -14.26
CA ARG A 102 -1.36 9.43 -15.05
C ARG A 102 0.10 9.43 -14.62
N ARG A 103 0.36 9.33 -13.32
CA ARG A 103 1.72 9.21 -12.79
C ARG A 103 2.24 7.77 -12.81
N GLN A 104 1.39 6.80 -13.16
CA GLN A 104 1.71 5.37 -13.22
C GLN A 104 2.40 4.86 -11.95
N LEU A 105 1.97 5.38 -10.79
CA LEU A 105 2.51 4.92 -9.53
C LEU A 105 1.98 3.52 -9.22
N SER A 106 2.82 2.70 -8.62
CA SER A 106 2.38 1.41 -8.10
C SER A 106 1.28 1.58 -7.04
N VAL A 107 0.39 0.61 -6.92
CA VAL A 107 -0.65 0.62 -5.88
C VAL A 107 -0.05 0.81 -4.49
N ASN A 108 1.11 0.20 -4.20
CA ASN A 108 1.80 0.36 -2.92
C ASN A 108 2.23 1.81 -2.67
N SER A 109 2.71 2.51 -3.70
CA SER A 109 3.07 3.94 -3.63
C SER A 109 1.82 4.80 -3.41
N VAL A 110 0.73 4.53 -4.12
CA VAL A 110 -0.55 5.22 -3.94
C VAL A 110 -1.08 5.03 -2.52
N MET A 111 -1.04 3.80 -1.98
CA MET A 111 -1.45 3.50 -0.61
C MET A 111 -0.60 4.24 0.44
N ALA A 112 0.70 4.40 0.19
CA ALA A 112 1.57 5.18 1.06
C ALA A 112 1.22 6.68 1.03
N LEU A 113 0.95 7.24 -0.17
CA LEU A 113 0.53 8.63 -0.33
C LEU A 113 -0.88 8.89 0.19
N TRP A 114 -1.77 7.87 0.18
CA TRP A 114 -3.10 7.97 0.77
C TRP A 114 -3.08 8.42 2.23
N ILE A 115 -2.08 8.00 3.00
CA ILE A 115 -1.93 8.44 4.40
C ILE A 115 -1.78 9.96 4.48
N GLN A 116 -1.03 10.57 3.56
CA GLN A 116 -0.83 12.01 3.53
C GLN A 116 -2.07 12.74 3.01
N ILE A 117 -2.71 12.22 1.96
CA ILE A 117 -3.97 12.76 1.42
C ILE A 117 -5.04 12.77 2.52
N LYS A 118 -5.18 11.66 3.24
CA LYS A 118 -6.13 11.55 4.35
C LYS A 118 -5.85 12.57 5.46
N TYR A 119 -4.58 12.80 5.78
CA TYR A 119 -4.20 13.80 6.76
C TYR A 119 -4.61 15.22 6.32
N LEU A 120 -4.28 15.61 5.08
CA LEU A 120 -4.66 16.91 4.52
C LEU A 120 -6.19 17.07 4.44
N ALA A 121 -6.90 16.02 4.05
CA ALA A 121 -8.36 16.00 4.01
C ALA A 121 -8.97 16.22 5.42
N ARG A 122 -8.43 15.57 6.45
CA ARG A 122 -8.86 15.79 7.84
C ARG A 122 -8.61 17.21 8.31
N TYR A 123 -7.42 17.74 7.99
CA TYR A 123 -7.10 19.14 8.32
C TYR A 123 -8.07 20.11 7.61
N ALA A 124 -8.38 19.88 6.32
CA ALA A 124 -9.36 20.66 5.58
C ALA A 124 -10.74 20.65 6.24
N LEU A 125 -11.21 19.46 6.64
CA LEU A 125 -12.50 19.29 7.34
C LEU A 125 -12.53 20.03 8.67
N SER A 126 -11.53 19.79 9.53
CA SER A 126 -11.47 20.42 10.86
C SER A 126 -11.33 21.94 10.81
N SER A 127 -10.69 22.47 9.77
CA SER A 127 -10.53 23.90 9.53
C SER A 127 -11.69 24.53 8.76
N GLY A 128 -12.64 23.75 8.27
CA GLY A 128 -13.79 24.23 7.48
C GLY A 128 -13.41 24.83 6.13
N ILE A 129 -12.29 24.41 5.52
CA ILE A 129 -11.77 24.94 4.25
C ILE A 129 -11.71 23.87 3.16
N LYS A 130 -11.67 24.28 1.89
CA LYS A 130 -11.52 23.34 0.77
C LYS A 130 -10.13 22.70 0.74
N PHE A 131 -10.04 21.53 0.14
CA PHE A 131 -8.76 20.82 -0.01
C PHE A 131 -7.72 21.67 -0.76
N ALA A 132 -8.12 22.36 -1.82
CA ALA A 132 -7.25 23.25 -2.59
C ALA A 132 -6.68 24.40 -1.72
N ASP A 133 -7.45 24.93 -0.78
CA ASP A 133 -7.01 26.01 0.10
C ASP A 133 -5.95 25.55 1.10
N VAL A 134 -5.97 24.26 1.53
CA VAL A 134 -4.92 23.67 2.36
C VAL A 134 -3.59 23.68 1.64
N LEU A 135 -3.59 23.38 0.34
CA LEU A 135 -2.37 23.34 -0.48
C LEU A 135 -1.75 24.74 -0.72
N GLY A 136 -2.49 25.80 -0.38
CA GLY A 136 -2.00 27.18 -0.38
C GLY A 136 -1.42 27.65 0.98
N LYS A 137 -1.55 26.83 2.04
CA LYS A 137 -1.21 27.22 3.42
C LYS A 137 -0.03 26.40 3.94
N THR A 138 0.60 26.88 5.00
CA THR A 138 1.75 26.24 5.65
C THR A 138 1.46 25.78 7.08
N GLU A 139 0.41 26.31 7.69
CA GLU A 139 0.09 26.11 9.10
C GLU A 139 -0.16 24.66 9.49
N PHE A 140 -0.64 23.84 8.54
CA PHE A 140 -0.88 22.42 8.81
C PHE A 140 0.42 21.61 9.02
N ILE A 141 1.59 22.15 8.65
CA ILE A 141 2.86 21.44 8.81
C ILE A 141 3.15 21.21 10.29
N GLU A 142 2.94 22.23 11.13
CA GLU A 142 3.14 22.13 12.57
C GLU A 142 2.23 21.06 13.17
N CYS A 143 0.94 21.10 12.84
CA CYS A 143 -0.01 20.05 13.24
C CYS A 143 0.40 18.65 12.73
N ARG A 144 1.06 18.57 11.56
CA ARG A 144 1.55 17.30 11.01
C ARG A 144 2.71 16.72 11.81
N LEU A 145 3.51 17.55 12.42
CA LEU A 145 4.65 17.18 13.26
C LEU A 145 4.25 16.89 14.70
N GLU A 146 3.12 17.41 15.12
CA GLU A 146 2.58 17.17 16.46
C GLU A 146 2.45 15.67 16.75
N GLY A 147 2.87 15.25 17.95
CA GLY A 147 2.86 13.85 18.37
C GLY A 147 3.92 12.98 17.66
N ALA A 148 4.94 13.56 17.04
CA ALA A 148 6.12 12.82 16.63
C ALA A 148 7.00 12.55 17.86
N GLU A 149 7.38 11.28 18.04
CA GLU A 149 8.16 10.83 19.20
C GLU A 149 9.67 10.98 19.00
N SER A 150 10.10 11.22 17.74
CA SER A 150 11.51 11.35 17.38
C SER A 150 11.71 12.22 16.14
N ARG A 151 12.93 12.76 15.97
CA ARG A 151 13.33 13.49 14.75
C ARG A 151 13.24 12.64 13.50
N TYR A 152 13.48 11.34 13.62
CA TYR A 152 13.28 10.40 12.52
C TYR A 152 11.82 10.32 12.09
N GLN A 153 10.86 10.29 13.03
CA GLN A 153 9.43 10.31 12.70
C GLN A 153 9.01 11.63 12.05
N GLU A 154 9.49 12.77 12.55
CA GLU A 154 9.27 14.08 11.93
C GLU A 154 9.74 14.10 10.48
N TRP A 155 10.98 13.66 10.25
CA TRP A 155 11.53 13.57 8.91
C TRP A 155 10.71 12.65 7.98
N VAL A 156 10.33 11.47 8.43
CA VAL A 156 9.50 10.54 7.64
C VAL A 156 8.16 11.18 7.25
N ARG A 157 7.53 11.90 8.17
CA ARG A 157 6.27 12.61 7.92
C ARG A 157 6.45 13.71 6.88
N LEU A 158 7.50 14.52 6.99
CA LEU A 158 7.81 15.60 6.03
C LEU A 158 8.24 15.06 4.67
N ALA A 159 9.10 14.06 4.62
CA ALA A 159 9.54 13.44 3.37
C ALA A 159 8.37 12.81 2.60
N SER A 160 7.43 12.17 3.31
CA SER A 160 6.22 11.61 2.70
C SER A 160 5.29 12.71 2.18
N LEU A 161 5.15 13.80 2.92
CA LEU A 161 4.37 14.98 2.50
C LEU A 161 5.01 15.65 1.28
N TYR A 162 6.33 15.84 1.30
CA TYR A 162 7.08 16.39 0.17
C TYR A 162 6.88 15.56 -1.10
N ASN A 163 6.91 14.24 -0.99
CA ASN A 163 6.65 13.35 -2.12
C ASN A 163 5.25 13.56 -2.70
N LEU A 164 4.21 13.68 -1.86
CA LEU A 164 2.86 14.00 -2.33
C LEU A 164 2.82 15.34 -3.05
N ILE A 165 3.35 16.40 -2.42
CA ILE A 165 3.39 17.75 -2.99
C ILE A 165 4.08 17.77 -4.35
N LYS A 166 5.23 17.09 -4.47
CA LYS A 166 5.97 16.95 -5.72
C LYS A 166 5.12 16.29 -6.81
N HIS A 167 4.39 15.23 -6.49
CA HIS A 167 3.51 14.58 -7.45
C HIS A 167 2.34 15.48 -7.87
N LEU A 168 1.73 16.21 -6.93
CA LEU A 168 0.65 17.15 -7.24
C LEU A 168 1.14 18.28 -8.15
N SER A 169 2.32 18.85 -7.89
CA SER A 169 2.94 19.86 -8.76
C SER A 169 3.20 19.32 -10.16
N GLN A 170 3.60 18.05 -10.28
CA GLN A 170 3.80 17.44 -11.60
C GLN A 170 2.48 17.16 -12.32
N LEU A 171 1.42 16.81 -11.62
CA LEU A 171 0.09 16.61 -12.21
C LEU A 171 -0.49 17.90 -12.78
N SER A 172 -0.22 19.06 -12.17
CA SER A 172 -0.68 20.35 -12.68
C SER A 172 -0.17 20.66 -14.09
N HIS A 173 0.96 20.07 -14.50
CA HIS A 173 1.51 20.19 -15.85
C HIS A 173 0.98 19.13 -16.83
N GLN A 174 0.30 18.11 -16.34
CA GLN A 174 -0.14 16.95 -17.14
C GLN A 174 -1.65 16.90 -17.35
N VAL A 175 -2.40 17.58 -16.51
CA VAL A 175 -3.87 17.52 -16.49
C VAL A 175 -4.42 18.92 -16.60
N ASN A 176 -5.14 19.21 -17.69
CA ASN A 176 -5.87 20.45 -17.83
C ASN A 176 -6.94 20.55 -16.71
N ASP A 177 -7.15 21.75 -16.21
CA ASP A 177 -8.10 22.04 -15.12
C ASP A 177 -7.84 21.34 -13.78
N PHE A 178 -6.61 20.79 -13.59
CA PHE A 178 -6.23 20.27 -12.28
C PHE A 178 -5.92 21.43 -11.33
N ASN A 179 -6.86 21.72 -10.44
CA ASN A 179 -6.82 22.88 -9.53
C ASN A 179 -6.24 22.57 -8.13
N LEU A 180 -5.82 21.33 -7.88
CA LEU A 180 -5.21 20.90 -6.60
C LEU A 180 -3.69 21.09 -6.65
N ILE A 181 -3.26 22.34 -6.79
CA ILE A 181 -1.88 22.72 -7.02
C ILE A 181 -1.29 23.26 -5.71
N PRO A 182 -0.21 22.64 -5.18
CA PRO A 182 0.50 23.19 -4.03
C PRO A 182 1.12 24.55 -4.35
N SER A 183 1.09 25.47 -3.39
CA SER A 183 1.80 26.74 -3.53
C SER A 183 3.32 26.52 -3.61
N VAL A 184 4.01 27.46 -4.26
CA VAL A 184 5.48 27.44 -4.34
C VAL A 184 6.10 27.54 -2.95
N ASP A 185 5.54 28.39 -2.09
CA ASP A 185 6.02 28.59 -0.73
C ASP A 185 5.87 27.33 0.11
N LEU A 186 4.73 26.63 0.03
CA LEU A 186 4.52 25.34 0.68
C LEU A 186 5.56 24.32 0.22
N THR A 187 5.74 24.20 -1.10
CA THR A 187 6.67 23.23 -1.67
C THR A 187 8.10 23.48 -1.18
N LYS A 188 8.53 24.74 -1.17
CA LYS A 188 9.85 25.15 -0.70
C LYS A 188 10.02 24.89 0.79
N LEU A 189 9.07 25.32 1.61
CA LEU A 189 9.12 25.16 3.06
C LEU A 189 9.18 23.70 3.49
N VAL A 190 8.36 22.82 2.88
CA VAL A 190 8.37 21.39 3.22
C VAL A 190 9.69 20.73 2.79
N ALA A 191 10.25 21.14 1.64
CA ALA A 191 11.56 20.64 1.19
C ALA A 191 12.68 21.05 2.15
N GLU A 192 12.73 22.33 2.55
CA GLU A 192 13.72 22.87 3.48
C GLU A 192 13.62 22.18 4.83
N GLN A 193 12.42 22.08 5.40
CA GLN A 193 12.23 21.43 6.69
C GLN A 193 12.55 19.92 6.65
N ALA A 194 12.26 19.23 5.55
CA ALA A 194 12.65 17.84 5.41
C ALA A 194 14.17 17.69 5.31
N GLN A 195 14.85 18.61 4.61
CA GLN A 195 16.31 18.60 4.47
C GLN A 195 17.02 18.92 5.81
N GLU A 196 16.55 19.91 6.56
CA GLU A 196 17.11 20.27 7.87
C GLU A 196 17.10 19.08 8.86
N ARG A 197 16.06 18.24 8.79
CA ARG A 197 15.91 17.11 9.71
C ARG A 197 16.63 15.84 9.26
N VAL A 198 17.13 15.79 8.03
CA VAL A 198 17.74 14.57 7.48
C VAL A 198 18.96 14.12 8.25
N ASP A 199 19.83 15.07 8.61
CA ASP A 199 21.08 14.76 9.32
C ASP A 199 20.82 14.26 10.75
N GLU A 200 19.84 14.87 11.43
CA GLU A 200 19.42 14.46 12.78
C GLU A 200 18.74 13.08 12.73
N ALA A 201 17.85 12.88 11.78
CA ALA A 201 17.16 11.60 11.57
C ALA A 201 18.14 10.44 11.23
N ILE A 202 19.17 10.74 10.44
CA ILE A 202 20.23 9.77 10.14
C ILE A 202 21.02 9.43 11.41
N ARG A 203 21.37 10.42 12.24
CA ARG A 203 22.07 10.18 13.50
C ARG A 203 21.25 9.33 14.47
N GLU A 204 19.96 9.60 14.62
CA GLU A 204 19.06 8.77 15.43
C GLU A 204 18.98 7.33 14.91
N LYS A 205 18.91 7.15 13.59
CA LYS A 205 18.85 5.83 12.96
C LYS A 205 20.15 5.05 13.09
N ILE A 206 21.30 5.73 13.03
CA ILE A 206 22.64 5.13 13.18
C ILE A 206 22.90 4.70 14.63
N GLN A 207 22.10 5.18 15.60
CA GLN A 207 22.15 4.66 16.98
C GLN A 207 21.61 3.24 17.11
N THR A 208 21.06 2.64 16.07
CA THR A 208 20.97 1.18 16.01
C THR A 208 22.43 0.65 16.14
N PRO A 209 22.74 -0.11 17.19
CA PRO A 209 24.12 -0.56 17.41
C PRO A 209 24.61 -1.25 16.13
N VAL A 210 25.75 -0.81 15.65
CA VAL A 210 26.42 -1.45 14.51
C VAL A 210 26.56 -2.93 14.89
N ILE A 211 25.90 -3.81 14.14
CA ILE A 211 26.05 -5.24 14.38
C ILE A 211 27.54 -5.55 14.27
N PRO A 212 28.20 -6.02 15.35
CA PRO A 212 29.60 -6.35 15.27
C PRO A 212 29.87 -7.27 14.08
N ILE A 213 30.95 -7.00 13.33
CA ILE A 213 31.30 -7.76 12.10
C ILE A 213 31.27 -9.27 12.38
N ARG A 214 31.71 -9.69 13.56
CA ARG A 214 31.64 -11.08 13.99
C ARG A 214 30.22 -11.64 13.98
N LEU A 215 29.25 -10.93 14.57
CA LEU A 215 27.84 -11.34 14.59
C LEU A 215 27.24 -11.32 13.19
N LEU A 216 27.62 -10.34 12.35
CA LEU A 216 27.19 -10.30 10.96
C LEU A 216 27.72 -11.50 10.18
N SER A 217 28.99 -11.88 10.37
CA SER A 217 29.60 -13.05 9.76
C SER A 217 28.90 -14.34 10.20
N GLU A 218 28.65 -14.50 11.50
CA GLU A 218 27.91 -15.64 12.05
C GLU A 218 26.48 -15.73 11.48
N LEU A 219 25.78 -14.61 11.35
CA LEU A 219 24.44 -14.54 10.75
C LEU A 219 24.46 -14.93 9.27
N ILE A 220 25.46 -14.45 8.52
CA ILE A 220 25.62 -14.79 7.10
C ILE A 220 25.91 -16.28 6.96
N GLU A 221 26.81 -16.82 7.77
CA GLU A 221 27.17 -18.23 7.76
C GLU A 221 25.96 -19.13 8.07
N GLN A 222 25.23 -18.84 9.15
CA GLN A 222 24.00 -19.55 9.52
C GLN A 222 22.92 -19.45 8.44
N SER A 223 22.73 -18.25 7.87
CA SER A 223 21.76 -18.06 6.79
C SER A 223 22.15 -18.85 5.55
N THR A 224 23.43 -18.87 5.21
CA THR A 224 23.97 -19.62 4.07
C THR A 224 23.81 -21.11 4.28
N GLU A 225 24.15 -21.63 5.47
CA GLU A 225 23.94 -23.03 5.83
C GLU A 225 22.45 -23.43 5.77
N THR A 226 21.56 -22.55 6.27
CA THR A 226 20.11 -22.78 6.21
C THR A 226 19.63 -22.83 4.77
N CYS A 227 20.12 -21.93 3.89
CA CYS A 227 19.80 -21.97 2.47
C CYS A 227 20.28 -23.26 1.80
N PHE A 228 21.48 -23.72 2.08
CA PHE A 228 21.97 -24.99 1.54
C PHE A 228 21.13 -26.17 2.02
N LYS A 229 20.80 -26.25 3.31
CA LYS A 229 19.90 -27.29 3.84
C LYS A 229 18.53 -27.24 3.17
N PHE A 230 18.00 -26.04 2.91
CA PHE A 230 16.74 -25.89 2.19
C PHE A 230 16.85 -26.38 0.75
N MET A 231 17.96 -26.08 0.06
CA MET A 231 18.20 -26.54 -1.30
C MET A 231 18.28 -28.07 -1.41
N GLU A 232 18.79 -28.74 -0.38
CA GLU A 232 18.84 -30.21 -0.31
C GLU A 232 17.42 -30.84 -0.22
N VAL A 233 16.47 -30.11 0.35
CA VAL A 233 15.10 -30.61 0.56
C VAL A 233 14.04 -29.93 -0.36
N VAL A 234 14.48 -29.17 -1.34
CA VAL A 234 13.57 -28.43 -2.23
C VAL A 234 12.56 -29.34 -2.92
N THR A 235 12.98 -30.54 -3.34
CA THR A 235 12.08 -31.51 -4.01
C THR A 235 10.98 -32.00 -3.07
N GLU A 236 11.27 -32.17 -1.81
CA GLU A 236 10.32 -32.57 -0.78
C GLU A 236 9.34 -31.42 -0.47
N VAL A 237 9.81 -30.18 -0.49
CA VAL A 237 8.96 -29.00 -0.38
C VAL A 237 8.01 -28.90 -1.55
N GLU A 238 8.47 -29.15 -2.78
CA GLU A 238 7.63 -29.18 -3.97
C GLU A 238 6.54 -30.25 -3.86
N LYS A 239 6.87 -31.46 -3.43
CA LYS A 239 5.87 -32.53 -3.19
C LYS A 239 4.87 -32.16 -2.10
N ALA A 240 5.32 -31.50 -1.02
CA ALA A 240 4.42 -31.01 0.02
C ALA A 240 3.48 -29.93 -0.50
N TRP A 241 3.95 -29.07 -1.40
CA TRP A 241 3.14 -28.06 -2.07
C TRP A 241 2.10 -28.67 -3.01
N GLU A 242 2.49 -29.65 -3.82
CA GLU A 242 1.56 -30.42 -4.67
C GLU A 242 0.46 -31.07 -3.82
N HIS A 243 0.84 -31.68 -2.69
CA HIS A 243 -0.12 -32.26 -1.75
C HIS A 243 -1.09 -31.21 -1.19
N TYR A 244 -0.60 -30.01 -0.90
CA TYR A 244 -1.44 -28.89 -0.48
C TYR A 244 -2.46 -28.52 -1.55
N GLU A 245 -2.04 -28.34 -2.81
CA GLU A 245 -2.92 -27.96 -3.91
C GLU A 245 -4.00 -29.04 -4.15
N VAL A 246 -3.64 -30.30 -4.18
CA VAL A 246 -4.57 -31.42 -4.32
C VAL A 246 -5.57 -31.46 -3.16
N THR A 247 -5.10 -31.26 -1.92
CA THR A 247 -5.97 -31.27 -0.73
C THR A 247 -6.95 -30.09 -0.75
N LYS A 248 -6.49 -28.92 -1.18
CA LYS A 248 -7.31 -27.72 -1.35
C LYS A 248 -8.39 -27.94 -2.41
N GLU A 249 -8.01 -28.47 -3.58
CA GLU A 249 -8.95 -28.75 -4.67
C GLU A 249 -10.05 -29.77 -4.25
N ARG A 250 -9.67 -30.83 -3.55
CA ARG A 250 -10.61 -31.82 -3.00
C ARG A 250 -11.54 -31.21 -1.93
N ALA A 251 -11.03 -30.29 -1.13
CA ALA A 251 -11.84 -29.56 -0.16
C ALA A 251 -12.85 -28.63 -0.84
N GLU A 252 -12.45 -27.95 -1.90
CA GLU A 252 -13.31 -27.09 -2.71
C GLU A 252 -14.41 -27.88 -3.41
N LYS A 253 -14.10 -29.08 -3.92
CA LYS A 253 -15.07 -30.03 -4.51
C LYS A 253 -15.98 -30.69 -3.46
N GLY A 254 -15.73 -30.48 -2.17
CA GLY A 254 -16.52 -31.06 -1.09
C GLY A 254 -16.23 -32.54 -0.81
N GLU A 255 -15.19 -33.11 -1.40
CA GLU A 255 -14.77 -34.52 -1.20
C GLU A 255 -14.19 -34.75 0.19
N ILE A 256 -13.61 -33.71 0.80
CA ILE A 256 -13.06 -33.77 2.16
C ILE A 256 -14.00 -33.05 3.12
N LYS A 257 -14.54 -33.76 4.08
CA LYS A 257 -15.37 -33.18 5.15
C LYS A 257 -14.48 -32.79 6.34
N PHE A 258 -14.23 -31.52 6.48
CA PHE A 258 -13.60 -30.95 7.68
C PHE A 258 -14.65 -30.70 8.75
N GLY A 259 -15.13 -31.67 9.48
CA GLY A 259 -16.02 -31.57 10.62
C GLY A 259 -16.98 -30.35 10.66
N LYS A 260 -17.31 -29.83 11.85
CA LYS A 260 -18.11 -28.59 12.02
C LYS A 260 -17.32 -27.30 11.75
N TRP A 261 -16.01 -27.38 11.53
CA TRP A 261 -15.16 -26.22 11.29
C TRP A 261 -15.29 -25.78 9.83
N ARG A 262 -15.56 -24.51 9.61
CA ARG A 262 -15.70 -23.93 8.28
C ARG A 262 -14.47 -24.28 7.43
N LYS A 263 -14.69 -24.59 6.16
CA LYS A 263 -13.67 -24.76 5.10
C LYS A 263 -12.84 -23.48 5.00
N SER A 264 -11.89 -23.26 5.89
CA SER A 264 -11.00 -22.10 5.84
C SER A 264 -9.62 -22.55 5.35
N ASN A 265 -8.94 -21.69 4.61
CA ASN A 265 -7.57 -21.92 4.18
C ASN A 265 -6.65 -22.26 5.36
N ALA A 266 -6.94 -21.72 6.55
CA ALA A 266 -6.23 -22.03 7.79
C ALA A 266 -6.40 -23.50 8.23
N THR A 267 -7.56 -24.12 7.99
CA THR A 267 -7.78 -25.54 8.33
C THR A 267 -7.03 -26.43 7.37
N ILE A 268 -7.04 -26.12 6.08
CA ILE A 268 -6.29 -26.84 5.05
C ILE A 268 -4.79 -26.72 5.34
N ALA A 269 -4.29 -25.51 5.58
CA ALA A 269 -2.88 -25.26 5.90
C ALA A 269 -2.43 -26.05 7.14
N ARG A 270 -3.28 -26.15 8.18
CA ARG A 270 -2.96 -26.92 9.39
C ARG A 270 -2.87 -28.42 9.13
N GLN A 271 -3.71 -28.97 8.26
CA GLN A 271 -3.63 -30.38 7.87
C GLN A 271 -2.40 -30.67 7.01
N VAL A 272 -2.10 -29.80 6.06
CA VAL A 272 -0.88 -29.92 5.24
C VAL A 272 0.35 -29.80 6.12
N TRP A 273 0.35 -28.85 7.11
CA TRP A 273 1.44 -28.72 8.06
C TRP A 273 1.62 -29.99 8.92
N LYS A 274 0.53 -30.63 9.32
CA LYS A 274 0.60 -31.92 10.00
C LYS A 274 1.22 -32.99 9.11
N TYR A 275 0.81 -33.07 7.85
CA TYR A 275 1.38 -33.99 6.85
C TYR A 275 2.89 -33.73 6.67
N ILE A 276 3.30 -32.47 6.52
CA ILE A 276 4.72 -32.10 6.39
C ILE A 276 5.52 -32.56 7.61
N LYS A 277 5.02 -32.34 8.82
CA LYS A 277 5.68 -32.77 10.06
C LYS A 277 5.86 -34.28 10.16
N GLU A 278 4.88 -35.04 9.71
CA GLU A 278 4.89 -36.51 9.79
C GLU A 278 5.76 -37.14 8.67
N THR A 279 5.76 -36.54 7.49
CA THR A 279 6.42 -37.10 6.31
C THR A 279 7.83 -36.54 6.09
N TYR A 280 8.06 -35.27 6.46
CA TYR A 280 9.29 -34.54 6.21
C TYR A 280 9.74 -33.77 7.47
N PRO A 281 10.15 -34.44 8.55
CA PRO A 281 10.47 -33.80 9.83
C PRO A 281 11.60 -32.76 9.72
N ASP A 282 12.56 -32.97 8.82
CA ASP A 282 13.69 -32.07 8.61
C ASP A 282 13.23 -30.72 8.04
N ILE A 283 12.25 -30.71 7.12
CA ILE A 283 11.65 -29.48 6.60
C ILE A 283 10.88 -28.75 7.71
N ALA A 284 10.14 -29.47 8.54
CA ALA A 284 9.39 -28.88 9.64
C ALA A 284 10.30 -28.18 10.65
N ASN A 285 11.51 -28.70 10.88
CA ASN A 285 12.50 -28.09 11.76
C ASN A 285 13.16 -26.85 11.16
N LEU A 286 13.33 -26.78 9.84
CA LEU A 286 13.88 -25.60 9.13
C LEU A 286 12.91 -24.39 9.16
N VAL A 287 11.62 -24.64 9.18
CA VAL A 287 10.60 -23.56 9.14
C VAL A 287 10.31 -23.00 10.54
N LEU A 288 10.73 -23.67 11.62
CA LEU A 288 10.49 -23.26 13.00
C LEU A 288 11.64 -22.40 13.61
N VAL A 289 12.68 -22.12 12.84
CA VAL A 289 13.77 -21.22 13.21
C VAL A 289 13.54 -19.86 12.58
#